data_8e6939558e522ab73ebebbd7e980b624
#
_entry.id   8e6939558e522ab73ebebbd7e980b624
#
_cell.length_a   1.000
_cell.length_b   1.000
_cell.length_c   1.000
_cell.angle_alpha   90.00
_cell.angle_beta   90.00
_cell.angle_gamma   90.00
#
_symmetry.space_group_name_H-M   'P 1'
#
loop_
_entity.id
_entity.type
_entity.pdbx_description
1 polymer ?
#
loop_
_entity_poly.entity_id
_entity_poly.type
_entity_poly.pdbx_seq_one_letter_code
_entity_poly.pdbx_strand_id
1 'polypeptide(L)'
;VSGGLHGVGMSCVNALSTHMTTQVFRNGKIYQQEYEIGKPLYSVKEVGTSDITGTRQQFWPDGSIFTETVYDYKILASRLRELAYLNAGLRISLTDRRVVDEDGSFKSEQFYSEEGLREFVRFIESSREHLINDVIYLNSEKQGIPIEVAIMYNTGFSENVHSYVNNINTIEGGTHLAGFR
;
A
#
# COMPACT_ATOMS: atom_id res chain seq x y z
N VAL A 1 3.08 5.90 10.65
CA VAL A 1 3.82 4.73 10.14
C VAL A 1 4.34 5.08 8.75
N SER A 2 5.63 4.90 8.53
CA SER A 2 6.28 5.16 7.23
C SER A 2 6.35 3.85 6.45
N GLY A 3 5.81 3.82 5.24
CA GLY A 3 6.08 2.72 4.31
C GLY A 3 7.36 3.02 3.54
N GLY A 4 8.37 2.16 3.67
CA GLY A 4 9.65 2.33 2.99
C GLY A 4 10.81 2.75 3.90
N LEU A 5 12.03 2.66 3.35
CA LEU A 5 13.27 2.81 4.12
C LEU A 5 13.98 4.15 3.89
N HIS A 6 13.73 4.85 2.78
CA HIS A 6 14.56 5.98 2.33
C HIS A 6 13.78 7.28 2.07
N GLY A 7 12.43 7.27 2.15
CA GLY A 7 11.61 8.46 1.88
C GLY A 7 11.62 8.97 0.42
N VAL A 8 12.13 8.16 -0.53
CA VAL A 8 12.34 8.57 -1.93
C VAL A 8 11.25 8.06 -2.90
N GLY A 9 10.24 7.33 -2.42
CA GLY A 9 9.25 6.68 -3.29
C GLY A 9 8.57 7.64 -4.28
N MET A 10 8.06 8.77 -3.79
CA MET A 10 7.43 9.77 -4.66
C MET A 10 8.42 10.45 -5.63
N SER A 11 9.66 10.63 -5.23
CA SER A 11 10.70 11.16 -6.12
C SER A 11 11.02 10.19 -7.25
N CYS A 12 11.03 8.88 -6.97
CA CYS A 12 11.17 7.85 -8.00
C CYS A 12 9.99 7.85 -8.96
N VAL A 13 8.75 7.88 -8.46
CA VAL A 13 7.55 7.97 -9.30
C VAL A 13 7.62 9.20 -10.22
N ASN A 14 8.02 10.36 -9.69
CA ASN A 14 8.16 11.58 -10.46
C ASN A 14 9.23 11.44 -11.55
N ALA A 15 10.41 10.91 -11.23
CA ALA A 15 11.50 10.75 -12.19
C ALA A 15 11.19 9.73 -13.30
N LEU A 16 10.34 8.74 -13.02
CA LEU A 16 9.93 7.68 -13.94
C LEU A 16 8.60 7.97 -14.66
N SER A 17 8.11 9.21 -14.58
CA SER A 17 6.88 9.66 -15.22
C SER A 17 7.17 10.71 -16.28
N THR A 18 6.46 10.64 -17.41
CA THR A 18 6.51 11.70 -18.44
C THR A 18 5.92 13.00 -17.90
N HIS A 19 4.87 12.88 -17.08
CA HIS A 19 4.23 14.01 -16.42
C HIS A 19 3.74 13.61 -15.03
N MET A 20 3.79 14.55 -14.07
CA MET A 20 3.23 14.38 -12.74
C MET A 20 2.63 15.69 -12.23
N THR A 21 1.45 15.60 -11.63
CA THR A 21 0.79 16.72 -10.93
C THR A 21 0.64 16.38 -9.46
N THR A 22 1.09 17.27 -8.60
CA THR A 22 0.90 17.23 -7.15
C THR A 22 -0.03 18.35 -6.71
N GLN A 23 -1.10 18.01 -6.00
CA GLN A 23 -1.97 18.98 -5.32
C GLN A 23 -1.95 18.70 -3.82
N VAL A 24 -1.79 19.74 -3.02
CA VAL A 24 -1.85 19.69 -1.55
C VAL A 24 -2.99 20.58 -1.09
N PHE A 25 -3.93 19.98 -0.35
CA PHE A 25 -5.09 20.62 0.26
C PHE A 25 -4.76 20.92 1.71
N ARG A 26 -4.54 22.18 2.06
CA ARG A 26 -4.11 22.57 3.40
C ARG A 26 -4.48 24.03 3.70
N ASN A 27 -4.92 24.28 4.94
CA ASN A 27 -5.23 25.62 5.45
C ASN A 27 -6.23 26.39 4.56
N GLY A 28 -7.30 25.70 4.08
CA GLY A 28 -8.32 26.30 3.25
C GLY A 28 -7.91 26.55 1.80
N LYS A 29 -6.71 26.13 1.40
CA LYS A 29 -6.12 26.40 0.08
C LYS A 29 -5.72 25.11 -0.63
N ILE A 30 -5.63 25.21 -1.96
CA ILE A 30 -5.08 24.18 -2.86
C ILE A 30 -3.80 24.72 -3.44
N TYR A 31 -2.70 24.01 -3.15
CA TYR A 31 -1.38 24.27 -3.75
C TYR A 31 -1.10 23.24 -4.81
N GLN A 32 -0.53 23.65 -5.95
CA GLN A 32 -0.21 22.75 -7.06
C GLN A 32 1.20 22.99 -7.58
N GLN A 33 1.81 21.89 -8.00
CA GLN A 33 3.04 21.89 -8.78
C GLN A 33 2.99 20.76 -9.81
N GLU A 34 3.50 21.02 -11.01
CA GLU A 34 3.61 20.03 -12.08
C GLU A 34 5.06 19.78 -12.45
N TYR A 35 5.29 18.58 -12.97
CA TYR A 35 6.63 18.09 -13.29
C TYR A 35 6.62 17.36 -14.64
N GLU A 36 7.73 17.45 -15.36
CA GLU A 36 8.09 16.61 -16.51
C GLU A 36 9.40 15.91 -16.23
N ILE A 37 9.39 14.57 -16.29
CA ILE A 37 10.58 13.72 -16.09
C ILE A 37 11.36 14.17 -14.84
N GLY A 38 10.65 14.31 -13.71
CA GLY A 38 11.21 14.70 -12.43
C GLY A 38 11.53 16.19 -12.25
N LYS A 39 11.42 17.01 -13.28
CA LYS A 39 11.76 18.45 -13.23
C LYS A 39 10.50 19.30 -13.04
N PRO A 40 10.48 20.24 -12.06
CA PRO A 40 9.33 21.11 -11.88
C PRO A 40 9.19 22.07 -13.05
N LEU A 41 7.95 22.21 -13.56
CA LEU A 41 7.62 23.16 -14.64
C LEU A 41 7.50 24.60 -14.12
N TYR A 42 7.13 24.74 -12.85
CA TYR A 42 7.01 26.03 -12.17
C TYR A 42 7.12 25.83 -10.64
N SER A 43 7.33 26.90 -9.91
CA SER A 43 7.30 26.90 -8.44
C SER A 43 5.88 26.62 -7.93
N VAL A 44 5.75 26.02 -6.73
CA VAL A 44 4.44 25.79 -6.08
C VAL A 44 3.60 27.06 -6.12
N LYS A 45 2.36 26.94 -6.57
CA LYS A 45 1.39 28.04 -6.61
C LYS A 45 0.05 27.66 -5.99
N GLU A 46 -0.65 28.64 -5.45
CA GLU A 46 -2.04 28.54 -5.04
C GLU A 46 -2.95 28.52 -6.29
N VAL A 47 -3.84 27.52 -6.36
CA VAL A 47 -4.73 27.34 -7.52
C VAL A 47 -6.21 27.35 -7.15
N GLY A 48 -6.55 27.42 -5.87
CA GLY A 48 -7.93 27.44 -5.41
C GLY A 48 -8.06 27.29 -3.91
N THR A 49 -9.31 27.13 -3.46
CA THR A 49 -9.68 26.91 -2.06
C THR A 49 -10.29 25.52 -1.85
N SER A 50 -10.18 24.99 -0.62
CA SER A 50 -10.72 23.67 -0.28
C SER A 50 -10.99 23.57 1.21
N ASP A 51 -12.10 22.94 1.58
CA ASP A 51 -12.47 22.67 2.98
C ASP A 51 -11.88 21.35 3.52
N ILE A 52 -11.21 20.56 2.65
CA ILE A 52 -10.57 19.30 3.05
C ILE A 52 -9.06 19.47 3.21
N THR A 53 -8.48 18.54 3.95
CA THR A 53 -7.02 18.39 4.06
C THR A 53 -6.60 17.07 3.40
N GLY A 54 -5.53 17.10 2.62
CA GLY A 54 -5.05 15.91 1.95
C GLY A 54 -4.05 16.19 0.85
N THR A 55 -3.72 15.15 0.08
CA THR A 55 -2.83 15.25 -1.07
C THR A 55 -3.40 14.43 -2.24
N ARG A 56 -3.32 14.99 -3.44
CA ARG A 56 -3.63 14.31 -4.69
C ARG A 56 -2.37 14.21 -5.53
N GLN A 57 -2.06 12.99 -5.99
CA GLN A 57 -0.97 12.72 -6.91
C GLN A 57 -1.57 12.16 -8.20
N GLN A 58 -1.13 12.67 -9.34
CA GLN A 58 -1.50 12.17 -10.65
C GLN A 58 -0.24 12.06 -11.48
N PHE A 59 -0.03 10.91 -12.13
CA PHE A 59 1.19 10.68 -12.88
C PHE A 59 0.95 9.74 -14.06
N TRP A 60 1.82 9.84 -15.05
CA TRP A 60 1.82 9.03 -16.27
C TRP A 60 3.16 8.33 -16.40
N PRO A 61 3.21 6.99 -16.27
CA PRO A 61 4.44 6.23 -16.43
C PRO A 61 5.10 6.47 -17.79
N ASP A 62 6.44 6.55 -17.80
CA ASP A 62 7.18 6.79 -19.02
C ASP A 62 7.35 5.50 -19.84
N GLY A 63 6.68 5.41 -21.00
CA GLY A 63 6.77 4.27 -21.91
C GLY A 63 8.13 4.09 -22.58
N SER A 64 9.05 5.05 -22.47
CA SER A 64 10.44 4.87 -22.90
C SER A 64 11.28 4.09 -21.88
N ILE A 65 10.84 4.03 -20.63
CA ILE A 65 11.48 3.31 -19.51
C ILE A 65 10.78 1.99 -19.25
N PHE A 66 9.43 2.02 -19.19
CA PHE A 66 8.61 0.84 -18.89
C PHE A 66 8.10 0.19 -20.19
N THR A 67 8.31 -1.10 -20.33
CA THR A 67 7.77 -1.88 -21.45
C THR A 67 6.25 -2.07 -21.37
N GLU A 68 5.69 -1.99 -20.15
CA GLU A 68 4.25 -2.07 -19.89
C GLU A 68 3.84 -0.90 -18.99
N THR A 69 2.89 -0.10 -19.45
CA THR A 69 2.35 1.07 -18.73
C THR A 69 0.88 0.92 -18.34
N VAL A 70 0.26 -0.20 -18.73
CA VAL A 70 -1.13 -0.51 -18.37
C VAL A 70 -1.14 -1.27 -17.06
N TYR A 71 -1.74 -0.69 -16.04
CA TYR A 71 -1.84 -1.30 -14.70
C TYR A 71 -2.77 -2.51 -14.69
N ASP A 72 -2.29 -3.63 -14.12
CA ASP A 72 -3.13 -4.78 -13.81
C ASP A 72 -3.91 -4.54 -12.52
N TYR A 73 -5.25 -4.59 -12.62
CA TYR A 73 -6.13 -4.37 -11.48
C TYR A 73 -5.92 -5.39 -10.37
N LYS A 74 -5.71 -6.68 -10.71
CA LYS A 74 -5.58 -7.76 -9.72
C LYS A 74 -4.31 -7.62 -8.91
N ILE A 75 -3.20 -7.23 -9.56
CA ILE A 75 -1.92 -6.98 -8.90
C ILE A 75 -2.05 -5.81 -7.92
N LEU A 76 -2.66 -4.70 -8.34
CA LEU A 76 -2.91 -3.55 -7.47
C LEU A 76 -3.84 -3.92 -6.31
N ALA A 77 -4.97 -4.59 -6.58
CA ALA A 77 -5.92 -5.00 -5.55
C ALA A 77 -5.28 -5.91 -4.50
N SER A 78 -4.47 -6.89 -4.94
CA SER A 78 -3.75 -7.78 -4.03
C SER A 78 -2.80 -7.00 -3.10
N ARG A 79 -2.03 -6.07 -3.66
CA ARG A 79 -1.09 -5.26 -2.87
C ARG A 79 -1.78 -4.27 -1.94
N LEU A 80 -2.87 -3.65 -2.37
CA LEU A 80 -3.64 -2.72 -1.53
C LEU A 80 -4.36 -3.45 -0.38
N ARG A 81 -4.84 -4.66 -0.62
CA ARG A 81 -5.41 -5.53 0.42
C ARG A 81 -4.35 -5.90 1.47
N GLU A 82 -3.16 -6.31 1.04
CA GLU A 82 -2.03 -6.58 1.93
C GLU A 82 -1.70 -5.34 2.79
N LEU A 83 -1.61 -4.15 2.17
CA LEU A 83 -1.35 -2.90 2.88
C LEU A 83 -2.45 -2.56 3.90
N ALA A 84 -3.71 -2.85 3.61
CA ALA A 84 -4.80 -2.66 4.57
C ALA A 84 -4.66 -3.57 5.79
N TYR A 85 -4.23 -4.83 5.60
CA TYR A 85 -3.94 -5.73 6.70
C TYR A 85 -2.72 -5.31 7.52
N LEU A 86 -1.67 -4.82 6.86
CA LEU A 86 -0.46 -4.35 7.55
C LEU A 86 -0.67 -3.01 8.29
N ASN A 87 -1.77 -2.31 8.03
CA ASN A 87 -2.10 -1.01 8.64
C ASN A 87 -3.54 -1.01 9.13
N ALA A 88 -3.80 -1.67 10.25
CA ALA A 88 -5.14 -1.72 10.85
C ALA A 88 -5.78 -0.33 10.96
N GLY A 89 -7.04 -0.22 10.57
CA GLY A 89 -7.79 1.03 10.55
C GLY A 89 -7.62 1.90 9.30
N LEU A 90 -6.66 1.58 8.41
CA LEU A 90 -6.47 2.29 7.14
C LEU A 90 -7.52 1.83 6.11
N ARG A 91 -8.25 2.80 5.54
CA ARG A 91 -9.18 2.55 4.42
C ARG A 91 -8.51 2.89 3.10
N ILE A 92 -8.51 1.93 2.17
CA ILE A 92 -7.95 2.09 0.84
C ILE A 92 -9.03 1.76 -0.17
N SER A 93 -9.19 2.57 -1.21
CA SER A 93 -10.11 2.30 -2.32
C SER A 93 -9.34 2.22 -3.63
N LEU A 94 -9.69 1.25 -4.46
CA LEU A 94 -9.18 1.10 -5.83
C LEU A 94 -10.36 1.16 -6.79
N THR A 95 -10.31 2.09 -7.74
CA THR A 95 -11.34 2.22 -8.78
C THR A 95 -10.69 2.18 -10.16
N ASP A 96 -11.10 1.24 -10.99
CA ASP A 96 -10.70 1.15 -12.40
C ASP A 96 -11.71 1.91 -13.26
N ARG A 97 -11.26 3.01 -13.86
CA ARG A 97 -12.12 3.87 -14.69
C ARG A 97 -11.97 3.60 -16.19
N ARG A 98 -11.26 2.55 -16.56
CA ARG A 98 -11.04 2.18 -17.98
C ARG A 98 -12.27 1.52 -18.61
N VAL A 99 -13.06 0.82 -17.80
CA VAL A 99 -14.26 0.12 -18.23
C VAL A 99 -15.42 0.59 -17.38
N VAL A 100 -16.54 0.87 -18.01
CA VAL A 100 -17.82 1.21 -17.36
C VAL A 100 -18.71 -0.03 -17.43
N ASP A 101 -19.26 -0.44 -16.33
CA ASP A 101 -20.22 -1.54 -16.24
C ASP A 101 -21.56 -1.15 -16.86
N GLU A 102 -22.46 -2.11 -17.08
CA GLU A 102 -23.77 -1.91 -17.73
C GLU A 102 -24.67 -0.91 -16.97
N ASP A 103 -24.49 -0.79 -15.66
CA ASP A 103 -25.21 0.15 -14.79
C ASP A 103 -24.59 1.56 -14.74
N GLY A 104 -23.53 1.80 -15.50
CA GLY A 104 -22.80 3.07 -15.53
C GLY A 104 -21.76 3.24 -14.42
N SER A 105 -21.55 2.23 -13.58
CA SER A 105 -20.55 2.23 -12.52
C SER A 105 -19.15 1.85 -13.02
N PHE A 106 -18.13 2.16 -12.22
CA PHE A 106 -16.77 1.68 -12.42
C PHE A 106 -16.47 0.54 -11.46
N LYS A 107 -15.67 -0.42 -11.90
CA LYS A 107 -15.14 -1.46 -11.03
C LYS A 107 -14.39 -0.82 -9.86
N SER A 108 -14.92 -1.00 -8.65
CA SER A 108 -14.34 -0.41 -7.44
C SER A 108 -14.32 -1.42 -6.30
N GLU A 109 -13.25 -1.40 -5.53
CA GLU A 109 -13.06 -2.26 -4.37
C GLU A 109 -12.52 -1.42 -3.20
N GLN A 110 -13.00 -1.69 -1.98
CA GLN A 110 -12.52 -1.04 -0.77
C GLN A 110 -11.82 -2.06 0.12
N PHE A 111 -10.63 -1.73 0.59
CA PHE A 111 -9.83 -2.56 1.49
C PHE A 111 -9.76 -1.90 2.85
N TYR A 112 -10.05 -2.66 3.89
CA TYR A 112 -10.03 -2.23 5.27
C TYR A 112 -9.85 -3.45 6.16
N SER A 113 -9.06 -3.32 7.22
CA SER A 113 -8.92 -4.31 8.27
C SER A 113 -8.97 -3.62 9.62
N GLU A 114 -9.72 -4.19 10.55
CA GLU A 114 -9.78 -3.71 11.93
C GLU A 114 -8.76 -4.43 12.82
N GLU A 115 -8.59 -5.74 12.60
CA GLU A 115 -7.71 -6.60 13.39
C GLU A 115 -6.29 -6.78 12.79
N GLY A 116 -6.02 -6.19 11.62
CA GLY A 116 -4.68 -6.17 11.01
C GLY A 116 -4.12 -7.56 10.71
N LEU A 117 -2.96 -7.91 11.29
CA LEU A 117 -2.28 -9.18 11.03
C LEU A 117 -3.12 -10.41 11.42
N ARG A 118 -4.04 -10.32 12.36
CA ARG A 118 -4.95 -11.43 12.68
C ARG A 118 -5.84 -11.79 11.50
N GLU A 119 -6.45 -10.79 10.88
CA GLU A 119 -7.26 -10.99 9.69
C GLU A 119 -6.41 -11.42 8.50
N PHE A 120 -5.18 -10.90 8.40
CA PHE A 120 -4.26 -11.26 7.32
C PHE A 120 -3.91 -12.74 7.33
N VAL A 121 -3.56 -13.30 8.49
CA VAL A 121 -3.27 -14.73 8.63
C VAL A 121 -4.50 -15.57 8.31
N ARG A 122 -5.69 -15.21 8.80
CA ARG A 122 -6.94 -15.90 8.44
C ARG A 122 -7.19 -15.86 6.93
N PHE A 123 -6.93 -14.73 6.29
CA PHE A 123 -7.08 -14.57 4.85
C PHE A 123 -6.12 -15.48 4.06
N ILE A 124 -4.84 -15.51 4.42
CA ILE A 124 -3.82 -16.36 3.77
C ILE A 124 -4.15 -17.85 3.94
N GLU A 125 -4.65 -18.22 5.10
CA GLU A 125 -4.97 -19.61 5.47
C GLU A 125 -6.42 -20.02 5.13
N SER A 126 -7.21 -19.15 4.51
CA SER A 126 -8.65 -19.34 4.29
C SER A 126 -9.04 -20.61 3.50
N SER A 127 -8.13 -21.16 2.71
CA SER A 127 -8.34 -22.38 1.92
C SER A 127 -7.83 -23.65 2.59
N ARG A 128 -7.29 -23.57 3.82
CA ARG A 128 -6.70 -24.70 4.54
C ARG A 128 -7.54 -25.09 5.74
N GLU A 129 -7.45 -26.33 6.14
CA GLU A 129 -8.04 -26.83 7.38
C GLU A 129 -7.15 -26.44 8.57
N HIS A 130 -7.74 -25.77 9.56
CA HIS A 130 -7.01 -25.23 10.69
C HIS A 130 -6.96 -26.23 11.85
N LEU A 131 -5.81 -26.35 12.51
CA LEU A 131 -5.64 -27.14 13.73
C LEU A 131 -6.07 -26.39 14.98
N ILE A 132 -6.09 -25.05 14.92
CA ILE A 132 -6.52 -24.17 16.01
C ILE A 132 -7.54 -23.16 15.45
N ASN A 133 -8.54 -22.80 16.25
CA ASN A 133 -9.61 -21.88 15.84
C ASN A 133 -9.17 -20.43 15.89
N ASP A 134 -8.28 -20.11 16.85
CA ASP A 134 -7.86 -18.73 17.11
C ASP A 134 -6.45 -18.46 16.61
N VAL A 135 -6.25 -17.26 16.07
CA VAL A 135 -4.92 -16.77 15.70
C VAL A 135 -4.13 -16.46 16.96
N ILE A 136 -2.96 -17.05 17.10
CA ILE A 136 -1.98 -16.64 18.11
C ILE A 136 -1.41 -15.30 17.69
N TYR A 137 -1.59 -14.29 18.52
CA TYR A 137 -1.17 -12.93 18.22
C TYR A 137 -0.32 -12.35 19.33
N LEU A 138 0.82 -11.81 18.96
CA LEU A 138 1.76 -11.15 19.85
C LEU A 138 2.02 -9.72 19.33
N ASN A 139 1.91 -8.76 20.23
CA ASN A 139 2.29 -7.37 19.97
C ASN A 139 3.17 -6.92 21.13
N SER A 140 4.37 -6.47 20.83
CA SER A 140 5.37 -6.09 21.82
C SER A 140 6.26 -4.99 21.25
N GLU A 141 6.98 -4.34 22.14
CA GLU A 141 7.99 -3.34 21.80
C GLU A 141 9.27 -3.63 22.55
N LYS A 142 10.41 -3.57 21.86
CA LYS A 142 11.72 -3.70 22.47
C LYS A 142 12.64 -2.59 21.97
N GLN A 143 13.17 -1.80 22.88
CA GLN A 143 14.07 -0.68 22.56
C GLN A 143 13.49 0.34 21.56
N GLY A 144 12.19 0.62 21.66
CA GLY A 144 11.49 1.53 20.76
C GLY A 144 11.14 0.91 19.39
N ILE A 145 11.40 -0.38 19.18
CA ILE A 145 11.06 -1.11 17.95
C ILE A 145 9.79 -1.92 18.19
N PRO A 146 8.67 -1.58 17.54
CA PRO A 146 7.44 -2.37 17.62
C PRO A 146 7.62 -3.70 16.87
N ILE A 147 7.12 -4.78 17.46
CA ILE A 147 7.15 -6.14 16.92
C ILE A 147 5.72 -6.69 16.98
N GLU A 148 5.24 -7.18 15.86
CA GLU A 148 3.92 -7.75 15.73
C GLU A 148 4.02 -9.11 15.03
N VAL A 149 3.38 -10.15 15.60
CA VAL A 149 3.41 -11.51 15.09
C VAL A 149 2.02 -12.12 15.15
N ALA A 150 1.59 -12.74 14.06
CA ALA A 150 0.37 -13.52 14.01
C ALA A 150 0.67 -14.92 13.46
N ILE A 151 0.18 -15.97 14.12
CA ILE A 151 0.44 -17.36 13.78
C ILE A 151 -0.86 -18.14 13.75
N MET A 152 -1.01 -19.00 12.76
CA MET A 152 -2.07 -20.00 12.67
C MET A 152 -1.48 -21.35 12.27
N TYR A 153 -1.98 -22.43 12.89
CA TYR A 153 -1.59 -23.77 12.54
C TYR A 153 -2.63 -24.45 11.67
N ASN A 154 -2.20 -25.12 10.62
CA ASN A 154 -3.03 -25.89 9.70
C ASN A 154 -2.57 -27.35 9.61
N THR A 155 -3.32 -28.21 8.91
CA THR A 155 -3.01 -29.63 8.72
C THR A 155 -1.93 -29.89 7.68
N GLY A 156 -1.43 -28.87 6.98
CA GLY A 156 -0.39 -29.01 5.97
C GLY A 156 1.01 -29.20 6.56
N PHE A 157 1.92 -29.70 5.75
CA PHE A 157 3.32 -29.96 6.14
C PHE A 157 4.30 -28.87 5.68
N SER A 158 3.81 -27.78 5.09
CA SER A 158 4.62 -26.67 4.60
C SER A 158 4.40 -25.42 5.41
N GLU A 159 5.49 -24.74 5.77
CA GLU A 159 5.44 -23.40 6.33
C GLU A 159 5.00 -22.39 5.27
N ASN A 160 4.20 -21.41 5.69
CA ASN A 160 3.89 -20.21 4.92
C ASN A 160 4.20 -18.99 5.78
N VAL A 161 5.41 -18.44 5.61
CA VAL A 161 5.93 -17.36 6.46
C VAL A 161 6.10 -16.09 5.65
N HIS A 162 5.45 -15.02 6.09
CA HIS A 162 5.58 -13.69 5.55
C HIS A 162 6.24 -12.78 6.58
N SER A 163 7.28 -12.05 6.19
CA SER A 163 7.99 -11.13 7.07
C SER A 163 8.08 -9.74 6.47
N TYR A 164 7.95 -8.72 7.32
CA TYR A 164 7.86 -7.33 6.90
C TYR A 164 8.72 -6.42 7.77
N VAL A 165 9.27 -5.39 7.15
CA VAL A 165 9.89 -4.26 7.84
C VAL A 165 9.30 -2.98 7.26
N ASN A 166 8.65 -2.14 8.09
CA ASN A 166 7.96 -0.92 7.64
C ASN A 166 7.02 -1.17 6.44
N ASN A 167 6.21 -2.24 6.50
CA ASN A 167 5.26 -2.66 5.46
C ASN A 167 5.90 -3.13 4.13
N ILE A 168 7.22 -3.32 4.10
CA ILE A 168 7.93 -3.92 2.97
C ILE A 168 8.12 -5.40 3.23
N ASN A 169 7.64 -6.24 2.32
CA ASN A 169 7.84 -7.68 2.38
C ASN A 169 9.34 -8.00 2.20
N THR A 170 9.92 -8.68 3.19
CA THR A 170 11.32 -9.12 3.16
C THR A 170 11.40 -10.55 2.63
N ILE A 171 11.23 -10.71 1.32
CA ILE A 171 11.14 -12.01 0.63
C ILE A 171 12.37 -12.90 0.92
N GLU A 172 13.55 -12.30 0.98
CA GLU A 172 14.79 -13.02 1.29
C GLU A 172 15.00 -13.29 2.80
N GLY A 173 14.01 -12.90 3.62
CA GLY A 173 14.12 -12.97 5.08
C GLY A 173 14.91 -11.80 5.66
N GLY A 174 15.61 -12.07 6.77
CA GLY A 174 16.42 -11.08 7.50
C GLY A 174 16.68 -11.51 8.93
N THR A 175 17.47 -10.73 9.66
CA THR A 175 17.82 -11.01 11.06
C THR A 175 16.59 -11.08 11.97
N HIS A 176 15.53 -10.31 11.69
CA HIS A 176 14.26 -10.35 12.42
C HIS A 176 13.54 -11.69 12.24
N LEU A 177 13.53 -12.26 11.03
CA LEU A 177 12.95 -13.59 10.78
C LEU A 177 13.82 -14.70 11.38
N ALA A 178 15.14 -14.61 11.25
CA ALA A 178 16.07 -15.55 11.86
C ALA A 178 15.98 -15.55 13.40
N GLY A 179 15.78 -14.36 13.99
CA GLY A 179 15.59 -14.24 15.44
C GLY A 179 14.23 -14.73 15.95
N PHE A 180 13.21 -14.80 15.08
CA PHE A 180 11.90 -15.37 15.38
C PHE A 180 11.93 -16.90 15.38
N ARG A 181 12.66 -17.55 14.47
CA ARG A 181 12.85 -19.01 14.37
C ARG A 181 13.74 -19.55 15.47
#